data_a79b05a89883ef548ff5657c3c70cec9
#
_entry.id   a79b05a89883ef548ff5657c3c70cec9
#
_cell.length_a   1.000
_cell.length_b   1.000
_cell.length_c   1.000
_cell.angle_alpha   90.00
_cell.angle_beta   90.00
_cell.angle_gamma   90.00
#
_symmetry.space_group_name_H-M   'P 1'
#
loop_
_entity.id
_entity.type
_entity.pdbx_description
1 polymer ?
#
loop_
_entity_poly.entity_id
_entity_poly.type
_entity_poly.pdbx_seq_one_letter_code
_entity_poly.pdbx_strand_id
1 'polypeptide(L)'
;MQKKYDAVIVGAGPSGAAAAKGLVNEGLSVLVIDKKKLPRYKICSGIIFRKSQDITEKYFGEIPKSAYASPEFLNGVRLWPDDENYTDWPFSKDGKGAPNVWRSEYDYWLVKTSGAEVKNCLALVDFSDTGDYILLKCRDFSNNKIVDIKCTYLISAEGSRSVIREKLDPEFERELKWFVAYQNYYDGDSDLDPHFFHGFLEPQYGDVYAWFSVKDGLQIFGTAVRKGNKIESYLLKYTELLKKKFGLKLKKIVRKSGCLGNDMCPKGKFYLGNGNILLVGEAAGFLNAFGEGISCALSTGLFAAEAISKGIKARDNALALYTELTKQERRQTKASWRLGAKIAGRDLMPI
;
A
#
# COMPACT_ATOMS: atom_id res chain seq x y z
N MET A 1 -36.14 -5.07 -5.54
CA MET A 1 -35.42 -4.29 -4.51
C MET A 1 -33.93 -4.28 -4.84
N GLN A 2 -33.28 -3.13 -4.69
CA GLN A 2 -31.82 -3.01 -4.91
C GLN A 2 -31.10 -3.80 -3.80
N LYS A 3 -30.12 -4.65 -4.17
CA LYS A 3 -29.34 -5.46 -3.21
C LYS A 3 -28.63 -4.54 -2.21
N LYS A 4 -28.81 -4.80 -0.90
CA LYS A 4 -28.07 -4.14 0.18
C LYS A 4 -26.98 -5.10 0.66
N TYR A 5 -25.73 -4.62 0.72
CA TYR A 5 -24.59 -5.37 1.27
C TYR A 5 -24.43 -5.07 2.76
N ASP A 6 -23.88 -5.99 3.51
CA ASP A 6 -23.45 -5.72 4.88
C ASP A 6 -22.26 -4.77 4.88
N ALA A 7 -21.33 -4.98 3.93
CA ALA A 7 -20.19 -4.08 3.75
C ALA A 7 -19.86 -3.85 2.27
N VAL A 8 -19.50 -2.60 1.93
CA VAL A 8 -18.86 -2.25 0.67
C VAL A 8 -17.44 -1.76 0.96
N ILE A 9 -16.47 -2.29 0.21
CA ILE A 9 -15.05 -1.98 0.35
C ILE A 9 -14.60 -1.27 -0.91
N VAL A 10 -14.04 -0.08 -0.78
CA VAL A 10 -13.52 0.72 -1.88
C VAL A 10 -12.01 0.55 -1.97
N GLY A 11 -11.55 -0.22 -2.97
CA GLY A 11 -10.15 -0.53 -3.23
C GLY A 11 -9.82 -2.01 -3.05
N ALA A 12 -9.36 -2.64 -4.14
CA ALA A 12 -8.94 -4.05 -4.21
C ALA A 12 -7.42 -4.22 -3.98
N GLY A 13 -6.87 -3.49 -3.01
CA GLY A 13 -5.50 -3.67 -2.52
C GLY A 13 -5.46 -4.65 -1.34
N PRO A 14 -4.27 -4.88 -0.75
CA PRO A 14 -4.13 -5.84 0.37
C PRO A 14 -5.06 -5.56 1.55
N SER A 15 -5.30 -4.28 1.91
CA SER A 15 -6.21 -3.94 3.01
C SER A 15 -7.66 -4.25 2.68
N GLY A 16 -8.09 -3.96 1.44
CA GLY A 16 -9.45 -4.29 1.00
C GLY A 16 -9.68 -5.79 0.88
N ALA A 17 -8.71 -6.53 0.34
CA ALA A 17 -8.76 -7.98 0.25
C ALA A 17 -8.81 -8.64 1.65
N ALA A 18 -8.02 -8.13 2.60
CA ALA A 18 -8.00 -8.65 3.97
C ALA A 18 -9.30 -8.36 4.72
N ALA A 19 -9.85 -7.15 4.57
CA ALA A 19 -11.16 -6.82 5.12
C ALA A 19 -12.27 -7.71 4.52
N ALA A 20 -12.26 -7.88 3.20
CA ALA A 20 -13.20 -8.74 2.50
C ALA A 20 -13.13 -10.19 2.99
N LYS A 21 -11.90 -10.75 3.09
CA LYS A 21 -11.67 -12.11 3.57
C LYS A 21 -12.22 -12.32 4.97
N GLY A 22 -11.92 -11.39 5.89
CA GLY A 22 -12.39 -11.48 7.26
C GLY A 22 -13.93 -11.42 7.36
N LEU A 23 -14.56 -10.50 6.65
CA LEU A 23 -16.02 -10.35 6.66
C LEU A 23 -16.75 -11.54 6.02
N VAL A 24 -16.24 -12.04 4.88
CA VAL A 24 -16.83 -13.22 4.21
C VAL A 24 -16.71 -14.46 5.08
N ASN A 25 -15.59 -14.65 5.76
CA ASN A 25 -15.44 -15.77 6.71
C ASN A 25 -16.44 -15.72 7.88
N GLU A 26 -16.98 -14.54 8.21
CA GLU A 26 -18.04 -14.34 9.20
C GLU A 26 -19.46 -14.44 8.60
N GLY A 27 -19.56 -14.80 7.31
CA GLY A 27 -20.84 -14.99 6.61
C GLY A 27 -21.53 -13.72 6.13
N LEU A 28 -20.82 -12.57 6.13
CA LEU A 28 -21.39 -11.30 5.72
C LEU A 28 -21.37 -11.13 4.19
N SER A 29 -22.35 -10.44 3.66
CA SER A 29 -22.43 -10.07 2.23
C SER A 29 -21.52 -8.89 1.93
N VAL A 30 -20.48 -9.11 1.13
CA VAL A 30 -19.40 -8.13 0.87
C VAL A 30 -19.26 -7.86 -0.61
N LEU A 31 -19.18 -6.57 -0.96
CA LEU A 31 -18.81 -6.11 -2.28
C LEU A 31 -17.48 -5.33 -2.21
N VAL A 32 -16.50 -5.74 -3.01
CA VAL A 32 -15.27 -4.98 -3.25
C VAL A 32 -15.39 -4.25 -4.59
N ILE A 33 -15.14 -2.94 -4.61
CA ILE A 33 -15.08 -2.16 -5.84
C ILE A 33 -13.67 -1.61 -6.06
N ASP A 34 -13.19 -1.60 -7.31
CA ASP A 34 -11.94 -0.93 -7.71
C ASP A 34 -12.18 -0.14 -9.00
N LYS A 35 -11.65 1.09 -9.01
CA LYS A 35 -11.76 1.98 -10.19
C LYS A 35 -11.00 1.49 -11.42
N LYS A 36 -10.03 0.60 -11.23
CA LYS A 36 -9.21 0.04 -12.31
C LYS A 36 -9.68 -1.37 -12.68
N LYS A 37 -9.41 -1.77 -13.92
CA LYS A 37 -9.54 -3.16 -14.35
C LYS A 37 -8.49 -4.02 -13.62
N LEU A 38 -8.90 -5.14 -13.04
CA LEU A 38 -8.03 -6.10 -12.37
C LEU A 38 -7.62 -7.23 -13.34
N PRO A 39 -6.37 -7.76 -13.22
CA PRO A 39 -5.28 -7.32 -12.37
C PRO A 39 -4.75 -5.95 -12.78
N ARG A 40 -4.30 -5.14 -11.79
CA ARG A 40 -3.85 -3.77 -12.02
C ARG A 40 -2.42 -3.54 -11.53
N TYR A 41 -1.68 -2.79 -12.31
CA TYR A 41 -0.37 -2.34 -11.87
C TYR A 41 -0.47 -1.43 -10.62
N LYS A 42 0.43 -1.64 -9.66
CA LYS A 42 0.64 -0.78 -8.48
C LYS A 42 2.15 -0.60 -8.28
N ILE A 43 2.60 0.66 -8.24
CA ILE A 43 3.99 0.98 -7.92
C ILE A 43 4.33 0.52 -6.51
N CYS A 44 5.35 -0.33 -6.39
CA CYS A 44 5.85 -0.92 -5.14
C CYS A 44 7.06 -1.80 -5.46
N SER A 45 7.96 -2.00 -4.50
CA SER A 45 9.00 -3.04 -4.58
C SER A 45 8.40 -4.46 -4.66
N GLY A 46 7.23 -4.68 -4.04
CA GLY A 46 6.59 -5.99 -4.00
C GLY A 46 7.28 -7.01 -3.10
N ILE A 47 8.01 -6.55 -2.09
CA ILE A 47 8.64 -7.40 -1.08
C ILE A 47 7.58 -7.76 -0.04
N ILE A 48 7.40 -9.05 0.22
CA ILE A 48 6.46 -9.55 1.21
C ILE A 48 7.22 -9.85 2.50
N PHE A 49 7.21 -8.90 3.43
CA PHE A 49 7.88 -9.01 4.72
C PHE A 49 7.26 -10.09 5.61
N ARG A 50 7.99 -10.60 6.58
CA ARG A 50 7.60 -11.74 7.43
C ARG A 50 6.16 -11.63 7.96
N LYS A 51 5.78 -10.50 8.55
CA LYS A 51 4.41 -10.27 9.05
C LYS A 51 3.37 -10.41 7.96
N SER A 52 3.67 -9.92 6.75
CA SER A 52 2.77 -10.08 5.59
C SER A 52 2.68 -11.53 5.13
N GLN A 53 3.80 -12.28 5.17
CA GLN A 53 3.83 -13.71 4.85
C GLN A 53 2.93 -14.49 5.82
N ASP A 54 3.12 -14.29 7.14
CA ASP A 54 2.34 -14.98 8.17
C ASP A 54 0.83 -14.75 8.03
N ILE A 55 0.42 -13.49 7.76
CA ILE A 55 -0.99 -13.16 7.54
C ILE A 55 -1.50 -13.78 6.22
N THR A 56 -0.71 -13.69 5.17
CA THR A 56 -1.07 -14.21 3.86
C THR A 56 -1.27 -15.72 3.92
N GLU A 57 -0.32 -16.45 4.48
CA GLU A 57 -0.39 -17.90 4.64
C GLU A 57 -1.62 -18.33 5.47
N LYS A 58 -1.83 -17.65 6.60
CA LYS A 58 -2.93 -17.97 7.52
C LYS A 58 -4.32 -17.76 6.90
N TYR A 59 -4.51 -16.70 6.13
CA TYR A 59 -5.86 -16.30 5.69
C TYR A 59 -6.15 -16.60 4.22
N PHE A 60 -5.09 -16.67 3.38
CA PHE A 60 -5.23 -16.81 1.93
C PHE A 60 -4.56 -18.07 1.38
N GLY A 61 -3.62 -18.66 2.14
CA GLY A 61 -2.80 -19.80 1.72
C GLY A 61 -1.49 -19.38 1.07
N GLU A 62 -0.87 -20.30 0.33
CA GLU A 62 0.41 -20.07 -0.34
C GLU A 62 0.29 -19.08 -1.50
N ILE A 63 1.27 -18.19 -1.61
CA ILE A 63 1.36 -17.26 -2.74
C ILE A 63 1.57 -18.06 -4.03
N PRO A 64 0.72 -17.86 -5.06
CA PRO A 64 0.82 -18.62 -6.29
C PRO A 64 2.12 -18.27 -7.05
N LYS A 65 2.73 -19.26 -7.71
CA LYS A 65 3.97 -19.07 -8.48
C LYS A 65 3.87 -17.95 -9.51
N SER A 66 2.71 -17.75 -10.11
CA SER A 66 2.46 -16.67 -11.05
C SER A 66 2.61 -15.26 -10.48
N ALA A 67 2.60 -15.12 -9.16
CA ALA A 67 2.80 -13.82 -8.51
C ALA A 67 4.27 -13.48 -8.27
N TYR A 68 5.18 -14.46 -8.28
CA TYR A 68 6.60 -14.22 -8.06
C TYR A 68 7.26 -13.55 -9.26
N ALA A 69 8.26 -12.72 -8.98
CA ALA A 69 9.22 -12.21 -9.95
C ALA A 69 10.57 -12.95 -9.79
N SER A 70 11.43 -12.92 -10.80
CA SER A 70 12.81 -13.41 -10.67
C SER A 70 13.75 -12.25 -10.25
N PRO A 71 14.59 -12.43 -9.19
CA PRO A 71 14.63 -13.57 -8.28
C PRO A 71 13.37 -13.70 -7.44
N GLU A 72 12.94 -14.94 -7.16
CA GLU A 72 11.70 -15.20 -6.39
C GLU A 72 11.79 -14.71 -4.93
N PHE A 73 13.01 -14.72 -4.37
CA PHE A 73 13.28 -14.28 -3.00
C PHE A 73 14.43 -13.27 -2.97
N LEU A 74 14.27 -12.26 -2.13
CA LEU A 74 15.33 -11.31 -1.81
C LEU A 74 15.93 -11.64 -0.45
N ASN A 75 17.26 -11.56 -0.35
CA ASN A 75 17.98 -11.85 0.89
C ASN A 75 17.79 -10.76 1.95
N GLY A 76 17.67 -9.51 1.51
CA GLY A 76 17.57 -8.37 2.43
C GLY A 76 17.42 -7.02 1.75
N VAL A 77 17.55 -6.00 2.59
CA VAL A 77 17.73 -4.61 2.15
C VAL A 77 19.20 -4.25 2.32
N ARG A 78 19.82 -3.72 1.28
CA ARG A 78 21.14 -3.09 1.32
C ARG A 78 20.96 -1.58 1.36
N LEU A 79 21.29 -0.98 2.50
CA LEU A 79 21.18 0.45 2.71
C LEU A 79 22.52 1.13 2.47
N TRP A 80 22.53 2.15 1.62
CA TRP A 80 23.68 2.99 1.28
C TRP A 80 23.48 4.36 1.95
N PRO A 81 24.10 4.57 3.13
CA PRO A 81 24.07 5.89 3.79
C PRO A 81 24.79 6.97 2.97
N ASP A 82 25.80 6.56 2.25
CA ASP A 82 26.59 7.35 1.32
C ASP A 82 26.90 6.55 0.05
N ASP A 83 27.69 7.14 -0.86
CA ASP A 83 28.01 6.48 -2.14
C ASP A 83 29.04 5.35 -2.00
N GLU A 84 29.76 5.23 -0.86
CA GLU A 84 30.87 4.29 -0.68
C GLU A 84 30.51 3.09 0.19
N ASN A 85 29.72 3.30 1.23
CA ASN A 85 29.46 2.32 2.27
C ASN A 85 28.04 1.79 2.21
N TYR A 86 27.85 0.53 2.63
CA TYR A 86 26.53 -0.04 2.80
C TYR A 86 26.43 -0.91 4.06
N THR A 87 25.19 -1.15 4.47
CA THR A 87 24.85 -2.11 5.51
C THR A 87 23.75 -3.04 5.01
N ASP A 88 23.96 -4.34 5.17
CA ASP A 88 22.97 -5.35 4.83
C ASP A 88 22.04 -5.64 6.01
N TRP A 89 20.75 -5.59 5.72
CA TRP A 89 19.69 -5.93 6.65
C TRP A 89 18.93 -7.14 6.12
N PRO A 90 19.28 -8.36 6.59
CA PRO A 90 18.68 -9.60 6.09
C PRO A 90 17.20 -9.68 6.49
N PHE A 91 16.35 -10.20 5.60
CA PHE A 91 14.92 -10.40 5.87
C PHE A 91 14.63 -11.55 6.80
N SER A 92 15.51 -12.53 6.89
CA SER A 92 15.37 -13.67 7.77
C SER A 92 16.72 -14.15 8.27
N LYS A 93 16.73 -14.72 9.48
CA LYS A 93 17.93 -15.30 10.07
C LYS A 93 18.27 -16.69 9.49
N ASP A 94 17.28 -17.37 8.93
CA ASP A 94 17.39 -18.71 8.33
C ASP A 94 17.77 -18.70 6.84
N GLY A 95 18.02 -17.51 6.27
CA GLY A 95 18.46 -17.35 4.89
C GLY A 95 17.37 -17.52 3.82
N LYS A 96 16.09 -17.76 4.20
CA LYS A 96 15.02 -17.98 3.22
C LYS A 96 14.63 -16.72 2.44
N GLY A 97 15.01 -15.54 2.94
CA GLY A 97 14.69 -14.27 2.30
C GLY A 97 13.21 -13.87 2.40
N ALA A 98 12.83 -12.90 1.59
CA ALA A 98 11.44 -12.44 1.48
C ALA A 98 10.93 -12.62 0.04
N PRO A 99 9.69 -13.09 -0.16
CA PRO A 99 9.09 -13.20 -1.48
C PRO A 99 9.13 -11.87 -2.24
N ASN A 100 9.54 -11.92 -3.50
CA ASN A 100 9.60 -10.83 -4.44
C ASN A 100 8.47 -11.01 -5.45
N VAL A 101 7.39 -10.24 -5.33
CA VAL A 101 6.18 -10.46 -6.11
C VAL A 101 5.81 -9.28 -7.01
N TRP A 102 5.13 -9.58 -8.11
CA TRP A 102 4.39 -8.58 -8.86
C TRP A 102 3.09 -8.24 -8.15
N ARG A 103 2.94 -6.98 -7.75
CA ARG A 103 1.75 -6.49 -7.03
C ARG A 103 0.45 -6.63 -7.82
N SER A 104 0.51 -6.63 -9.17
CA SER A 104 -0.67 -6.90 -9.99
C SER A 104 -1.26 -8.27 -9.69
N GLU A 105 -0.39 -9.30 -9.68
CA GLU A 105 -0.79 -10.68 -9.49
C GLU A 105 -1.10 -10.99 -8.02
N TYR A 106 -0.24 -10.50 -7.12
CA TYR A 106 -0.43 -10.70 -5.68
C TYR A 106 -1.73 -10.05 -5.17
N ASP A 107 -1.98 -8.77 -5.49
CA ASP A 107 -3.20 -8.07 -5.06
C ASP A 107 -4.46 -8.71 -5.66
N TYR A 108 -4.38 -9.13 -6.93
CA TYR A 108 -5.50 -9.77 -7.62
C TYR A 108 -5.81 -11.14 -7.02
N TRP A 109 -4.78 -11.93 -6.74
CA TRP A 109 -4.94 -13.21 -6.06
C TRP A 109 -5.57 -13.04 -4.68
N LEU A 110 -5.10 -12.10 -3.87
CA LEU A 110 -5.69 -11.83 -2.54
C LEU A 110 -7.17 -11.51 -2.64
N VAL A 111 -7.56 -10.57 -3.51
CA VAL A 111 -8.97 -10.17 -3.59
C VAL A 111 -9.84 -11.29 -4.16
N LYS A 112 -9.34 -12.06 -5.12
CA LYS A 112 -10.05 -13.21 -5.67
C LYS A 112 -10.25 -14.32 -4.63
N THR A 113 -9.24 -14.61 -3.82
CA THR A 113 -9.28 -15.60 -2.75
C THR A 113 -10.11 -15.13 -1.53
N SER A 114 -10.45 -13.84 -1.45
CA SER A 114 -11.27 -13.31 -0.36
C SER A 114 -12.67 -13.92 -0.29
N GLY A 115 -13.21 -14.39 -1.44
CA GLY A 115 -14.56 -14.91 -1.56
C GLY A 115 -15.65 -13.84 -1.69
N ALA A 116 -15.32 -12.56 -1.69
CA ALA A 116 -16.26 -11.47 -1.86
C ALA A 116 -16.68 -11.28 -3.33
N GLU A 117 -17.84 -10.68 -3.55
CA GLU A 117 -18.19 -10.14 -4.87
C GLU A 117 -17.23 -9.00 -5.23
N VAL A 118 -16.66 -9.01 -6.45
CA VAL A 118 -15.69 -8.02 -6.90
C VAL A 118 -16.18 -7.33 -8.18
N LYS A 119 -16.30 -6.00 -8.15
CA LYS A 119 -16.58 -5.18 -9.32
C LYS A 119 -15.42 -4.25 -9.60
N ASN A 120 -14.72 -4.46 -10.70
CA ASN A 120 -13.67 -3.58 -11.19
C ASN A 120 -14.22 -2.56 -12.20
N CYS A 121 -13.42 -1.58 -12.59
CA CYS A 121 -13.82 -0.43 -13.41
C CYS A 121 -14.96 0.40 -12.77
N LEU A 122 -15.11 0.32 -11.44
CA LEU A 122 -16.16 0.98 -10.68
C LEU A 122 -15.55 1.91 -9.63
N ALA A 123 -15.73 3.21 -9.80
CA ALA A 123 -15.17 4.23 -8.91
C ALA A 123 -16.24 4.84 -8.03
N LEU A 124 -16.00 4.92 -6.73
CA LEU A 124 -16.79 5.76 -5.84
C LEU A 124 -16.63 7.23 -6.26
N VAL A 125 -17.75 7.90 -6.45
CA VAL A 125 -17.82 9.34 -6.76
C VAL A 125 -18.31 10.12 -5.54
N ASP A 126 -19.33 9.59 -4.87
CA ASP A 126 -19.96 10.22 -3.73
C ASP A 126 -20.62 9.18 -2.82
N PHE A 127 -20.90 9.55 -1.57
CA PHE A 127 -21.68 8.75 -0.64
C PHE A 127 -22.48 9.63 0.31
N SER A 128 -23.54 9.08 0.89
CA SER A 128 -24.30 9.70 1.97
C SER A 128 -24.70 8.65 2.99
N ASP A 129 -24.54 8.98 4.26
CA ASP A 129 -25.07 8.20 5.37
C ASP A 129 -26.50 8.68 5.67
N THR A 130 -27.47 7.78 5.61
CA THR A 130 -28.88 8.08 5.86
C THR A 130 -29.31 7.71 7.27
N GLY A 131 -28.41 7.16 8.09
CA GLY A 131 -28.70 6.57 9.38
C GLY A 131 -29.06 5.07 9.28
N ASP A 132 -29.90 4.67 8.32
CA ASP A 132 -30.31 3.28 8.10
C ASP A 132 -29.34 2.50 7.22
N TYR A 133 -28.68 3.20 6.30
CA TYR A 133 -27.70 2.63 5.37
C TYR A 133 -26.83 3.73 4.79
N ILE A 134 -25.69 3.35 4.24
CA ILE A 134 -24.84 4.22 3.44
C ILE A 134 -25.17 3.99 1.96
N LEU A 135 -25.50 5.10 1.27
CA LEU A 135 -25.73 5.10 -0.17
C LEU A 135 -24.48 5.57 -0.89
N LEU A 136 -23.90 4.71 -1.71
CA LEU A 136 -22.75 5.04 -2.57
C LEU A 136 -23.24 5.39 -3.98
N LYS A 137 -22.71 6.47 -4.56
CA LYS A 137 -22.81 6.78 -5.98
C LYS A 137 -21.50 6.41 -6.65
N CYS A 138 -21.54 5.45 -7.56
CA CYS A 138 -20.36 4.93 -8.24
C CYS A 138 -20.47 5.16 -9.74
N ARG A 139 -19.34 5.53 -10.37
CA ARG A 139 -19.21 5.61 -11.83
C ARG A 139 -18.66 4.30 -12.36
N ASP A 140 -19.41 3.65 -13.21
CA ASP A 140 -18.98 2.46 -13.96
C ASP A 140 -18.29 2.93 -15.25
N PHE A 141 -16.97 2.73 -15.34
CA PHE A 141 -16.17 3.10 -16.50
C PHE A 141 -16.34 2.16 -17.70
N SER A 142 -17.03 1.01 -17.55
CA SER A 142 -17.32 0.11 -18.67
C SER A 142 -18.42 0.65 -19.59
N ASN A 143 -19.36 1.40 -19.02
CA ASN A 143 -20.52 1.94 -19.74
C ASN A 143 -20.81 3.41 -19.44
N ASN A 144 -19.95 4.06 -18.65
CA ASN A 144 -20.03 5.46 -18.20
C ASN A 144 -21.34 5.83 -17.46
N LYS A 145 -21.96 4.86 -16.79
CA LYS A 145 -23.18 5.09 -16.00
C LYS A 145 -22.87 5.33 -14.53
N ILE A 146 -23.76 6.05 -13.87
CA ILE A 146 -23.78 6.13 -12.40
C ILE A 146 -24.68 5.00 -11.89
N VAL A 147 -24.17 4.27 -10.92
CA VAL A 147 -24.89 3.21 -10.22
C VAL A 147 -24.91 3.49 -8.72
N ASP A 148 -26.06 3.25 -8.11
CA ASP A 148 -26.24 3.38 -6.67
C ASP A 148 -26.05 2.01 -6.00
N ILE A 149 -25.32 2.01 -4.89
CA ILE A 149 -25.05 0.81 -4.09
C ILE A 149 -25.35 1.12 -2.63
N LYS A 150 -26.04 0.20 -1.95
CA LYS A 150 -26.40 0.36 -0.53
C LYS A 150 -25.59 -0.60 0.34
N CYS A 151 -25.11 -0.13 1.48
CA CYS A 151 -24.46 -0.98 2.48
C CYS A 151 -24.73 -0.49 3.91
N THR A 152 -24.47 -1.36 4.88
CA THR A 152 -24.50 -1.00 6.30
C THR A 152 -23.17 -0.39 6.72
N TYR A 153 -22.05 -0.97 6.27
CA TYR A 153 -20.70 -0.48 6.53
C TYR A 153 -19.97 -0.13 5.25
N LEU A 154 -19.21 0.96 5.28
CA LEU A 154 -18.33 1.38 4.19
C LEU A 154 -16.87 1.31 4.66
N ILE A 155 -16.02 0.62 3.89
CA ILE A 155 -14.59 0.52 4.19
C ILE A 155 -13.79 1.21 3.09
N SER A 156 -13.03 2.24 3.46
CA SER A 156 -12.05 2.87 2.59
C SER A 156 -10.73 2.10 2.62
N ALA A 157 -10.39 1.44 1.53
CA ALA A 157 -9.11 0.78 1.26
C ALA A 157 -8.40 1.41 0.05
N GLU A 158 -8.60 2.74 -0.14
CA GLU A 158 -8.24 3.50 -1.35
C GLU A 158 -6.74 3.83 -1.46
N GLY A 159 -5.98 3.59 -0.38
CA GLY A 159 -4.57 3.97 -0.29
C GLY A 159 -4.39 5.45 0.08
N SER A 160 -3.24 6.04 -0.26
CA SER A 160 -2.88 7.40 0.17
C SER A 160 -3.90 8.48 -0.18
N ARG A 161 -4.55 8.37 -1.34
CA ARG A 161 -5.62 9.29 -1.78
C ARG A 161 -6.97 8.63 -1.56
N SER A 162 -7.67 9.02 -0.52
CA SER A 162 -9.00 8.52 -0.19
C SER A 162 -10.04 9.61 -0.39
N VAL A 163 -10.94 9.38 -1.33
CA VAL A 163 -12.12 10.23 -1.56
C VAL A 163 -13.04 10.21 -0.33
N ILE A 164 -13.11 9.05 0.34
CA ILE A 164 -13.91 8.89 1.56
C ILE A 164 -13.35 9.77 2.68
N ARG A 165 -12.03 9.74 2.92
CA ARG A 165 -11.40 10.58 3.95
C ARG A 165 -11.58 12.05 3.64
N GLU A 166 -11.33 12.46 2.39
CA GLU A 166 -11.49 13.84 1.93
C GLU A 166 -12.91 14.37 2.16
N LYS A 167 -13.91 13.52 1.94
CA LYS A 167 -15.31 13.90 2.17
C LYS A 167 -15.69 13.92 3.65
N LEU A 168 -15.17 13.00 4.46
CA LEU A 168 -15.45 12.94 5.91
C LEU A 168 -14.80 14.09 6.66
N ASP A 169 -13.60 14.49 6.27
CA ASP A 169 -12.83 15.56 6.91
C ASP A 169 -11.96 16.32 5.89
N PRO A 170 -12.55 17.28 5.17
CA PRO A 170 -11.82 18.10 4.19
C PRO A 170 -10.71 18.96 4.82
N GLU A 171 -10.82 19.31 6.10
CA GLU A 171 -9.80 20.11 6.78
C GLU A 171 -8.56 19.28 7.09
N PHE A 172 -8.76 18.07 7.61
CA PHE A 172 -7.69 17.11 7.78
C PHE A 172 -6.93 16.85 6.47
N GLU A 173 -7.65 16.66 5.36
CA GLU A 173 -7.05 16.42 4.05
C GLU A 173 -6.21 17.61 3.55
N ARG A 174 -6.66 18.86 3.77
CA ARG A 174 -5.93 20.08 3.38
C ARG A 174 -4.62 20.29 4.15
N GLU A 175 -4.53 19.79 5.38
CA GLU A 175 -3.31 19.86 6.19
C GLU A 175 -2.23 18.87 5.76
N LEU A 176 -2.56 17.87 4.95
CA LEU A 176 -1.62 16.83 4.55
C LEU A 176 -0.57 17.38 3.59
N LYS A 177 0.67 17.07 3.88
CA LYS A 177 1.77 17.28 2.96
C LYS A 177 2.02 16.04 2.13
N TRP A 178 2.29 16.24 0.88
CA TRP A 178 2.39 15.17 -0.10
C TRP A 178 3.80 15.00 -0.62
N PHE A 179 4.16 13.77 -0.90
CA PHE A 179 5.34 13.42 -1.66
C PHE A 179 4.97 12.59 -2.89
N VAL A 180 5.86 12.61 -3.87
CA VAL A 180 5.76 11.83 -5.10
C VAL A 180 6.83 10.77 -5.05
N ALA A 181 6.43 9.50 -5.13
CA ALA A 181 7.32 8.39 -5.40
C ALA A 181 7.23 8.06 -6.89
N TYR A 182 8.36 8.01 -7.57
CA TYR A 182 8.43 7.78 -9.01
C TYR A 182 9.51 6.76 -9.34
N GLN A 183 9.21 5.81 -10.20
CA GLN A 183 10.18 4.80 -10.63
C GLN A 183 10.07 4.46 -12.10
N ASN A 184 11.21 4.10 -12.66
CA ASN A 184 11.38 3.65 -14.01
C ASN A 184 11.72 2.16 -14.04
N TYR A 185 11.29 1.50 -15.11
CA TYR A 185 11.59 0.12 -15.44
C TYR A 185 12.32 0.11 -16.76
N TYR A 186 13.52 -0.44 -16.77
CA TYR A 186 14.33 -0.54 -17.96
C TYR A 186 14.73 -2.00 -18.23
N ASP A 187 14.71 -2.38 -19.49
CA ASP A 187 15.57 -3.45 -19.97
C ASP A 187 17.02 -2.95 -19.89
N GLY A 188 17.90 -3.76 -19.33
CA GLY A 188 19.27 -3.33 -19.07
C GLY A 188 20.01 -4.27 -18.14
N ASP A 189 21.15 -3.79 -17.64
CA ASP A 189 22.04 -4.55 -16.78
C ASP A 189 22.75 -3.65 -15.77
N SER A 190 23.20 -4.22 -14.65
CA SER A 190 23.98 -3.50 -13.62
C SER A 190 24.77 -4.47 -12.75
N ASP A 191 25.79 -3.95 -12.05
CA ASP A 191 26.63 -4.70 -11.11
C ASP A 191 25.99 -4.81 -9.70
N LEU A 192 24.82 -4.23 -9.49
CA LEU A 192 24.10 -4.33 -8.21
C LEU A 192 23.52 -5.75 -8.03
N ASP A 193 23.70 -6.31 -6.84
CA ASP A 193 23.21 -7.66 -6.52
C ASP A 193 21.67 -7.72 -6.64
N PRO A 194 21.11 -8.50 -7.57
CA PRO A 194 19.68 -8.60 -7.80
C PRO A 194 18.90 -9.22 -6.64
N HIS A 195 19.58 -9.90 -5.70
CA HIS A 195 18.96 -10.52 -4.53
C HIS A 195 18.78 -9.55 -3.35
N PHE A 196 19.12 -8.27 -3.53
CA PHE A 196 18.88 -7.23 -2.54
C PHE A 196 17.98 -6.11 -3.09
N PHE A 197 17.16 -5.56 -2.19
CA PHE A 197 16.58 -4.25 -2.42
C PHE A 197 17.58 -3.19 -1.95
N HIS A 198 18.03 -2.33 -2.83
CA HIS A 198 18.99 -1.28 -2.50
C HIS A 198 18.27 0.03 -2.18
N GLY A 199 18.52 0.58 -1.01
CA GLY A 199 18.04 1.90 -0.58
C GLY A 199 19.19 2.89 -0.45
N PHE A 200 19.11 4.04 -1.12
CA PHE A 200 20.13 5.09 -1.11
C PHE A 200 19.61 6.28 -0.30
N LEU A 201 20.32 6.66 0.74
CA LEU A 201 19.84 7.62 1.74
C LEU A 201 20.37 9.06 1.52
N GLU A 202 21.31 9.26 0.61
CA GLU A 202 21.85 10.58 0.28
C GLU A 202 20.74 11.54 -0.21
N PRO A 203 20.59 12.74 0.41
CA PRO A 203 19.52 13.68 0.08
C PRO A 203 19.53 14.17 -1.36
N GLN A 204 20.70 14.13 -2.02
CA GLN A 204 20.82 14.51 -3.41
C GLN A 204 20.09 13.59 -4.40
N TYR A 205 19.73 12.37 -3.98
CA TYR A 205 19.00 11.38 -4.78
C TYR A 205 17.51 11.33 -4.46
N GLY A 206 17.06 11.93 -3.35
CA GLY A 206 15.66 12.02 -2.97
C GLY A 206 15.44 12.63 -1.59
N ASP A 207 14.34 13.37 -1.42
CA ASP A 207 14.01 13.95 -0.13
C ASP A 207 13.70 12.86 0.93
N VAL A 208 13.12 11.75 0.50
CA VAL A 208 12.85 10.59 1.36
C VAL A 208 14.00 9.60 1.23
N TYR A 209 14.12 8.92 0.09
CA TYR A 209 15.25 8.07 -0.31
C TYR A 209 15.12 7.71 -1.79
N ALA A 210 16.18 7.17 -2.40
CA ALA A 210 16.14 6.55 -3.70
C ALA A 210 16.32 5.04 -3.57
N TRP A 211 15.84 4.27 -4.54
CA TRP A 211 15.90 2.81 -4.49
C TRP A 211 16.22 2.18 -5.83
N PHE A 212 16.75 0.96 -5.74
CA PHE A 212 17.00 0.11 -6.88
C PHE A 212 16.63 -1.34 -6.55
N SER A 213 16.05 -2.05 -7.52
CA SER A 213 15.75 -3.48 -7.43
C SER A 213 15.68 -4.11 -8.82
N VAL A 214 15.76 -5.44 -8.88
CA VAL A 214 15.62 -6.19 -10.12
C VAL A 214 14.40 -7.10 -10.06
N LYS A 215 13.64 -7.17 -11.17
CA LYS A 215 12.52 -8.09 -11.35
C LYS A 215 12.50 -8.59 -12.80
N ASP A 216 12.60 -9.90 -12.99
CA ASP A 216 12.60 -10.53 -14.32
C ASP A 216 13.61 -9.89 -15.28
N GLY A 217 14.80 -9.56 -14.75
CA GLY A 217 15.86 -8.87 -15.50
C GLY A 217 15.66 -7.36 -15.68
N LEU A 218 14.51 -6.81 -15.34
CA LEU A 218 14.27 -5.37 -15.42
C LEU A 218 14.99 -4.62 -14.30
N GLN A 219 15.72 -3.58 -14.68
CA GLN A 219 16.34 -2.62 -13.76
C GLN A 219 15.28 -1.61 -13.31
N ILE A 220 14.89 -1.68 -12.05
CA ILE A 220 13.81 -0.86 -11.47
C ILE A 220 14.41 0.10 -10.46
N PHE A 221 14.38 1.38 -10.76
CA PHE A 221 14.90 2.38 -9.84
C PHE A 221 14.05 3.64 -9.82
N GLY A 222 14.09 4.32 -8.70
CA GLY A 222 13.25 5.47 -8.48
C GLY A 222 13.66 6.28 -7.26
N THR A 223 12.90 7.31 -7.01
CA THR A 223 13.08 8.20 -5.87
C THR A 223 11.75 8.71 -5.34
N ALA A 224 11.76 9.17 -4.09
CA ALA A 224 10.64 9.85 -3.48
C ALA A 224 11.04 11.27 -3.06
N VAL A 225 10.28 12.25 -3.54
CA VAL A 225 10.51 13.67 -3.30
C VAL A 225 9.24 14.37 -2.85
N ARG A 226 9.37 15.51 -2.17
CA ARG A 226 8.23 16.35 -1.81
C ARG A 226 7.48 16.81 -3.06
N LYS A 227 6.17 16.87 -2.98
CA LYS A 227 5.35 17.43 -4.05
C LYS A 227 5.73 18.90 -4.28
N GLY A 228 6.07 19.23 -5.51
CA GLY A 228 6.57 20.56 -5.91
C GLY A 228 8.07 20.58 -6.25
N ASN A 229 8.85 19.62 -5.74
CA ASN A 229 10.24 19.49 -6.14
C ASN A 229 10.37 18.86 -7.54
N LYS A 230 11.43 19.27 -8.28
CA LYS A 230 11.72 18.75 -9.63
C LYS A 230 12.31 17.34 -9.54
N ILE A 231 11.45 16.32 -9.60
CA ILE A 231 11.84 14.91 -9.46
C ILE A 231 12.88 14.47 -10.52
N GLU A 232 12.83 15.09 -11.70
CA GLU A 232 13.75 14.80 -12.80
C GLU A 232 15.20 15.07 -12.41
N SER A 233 15.46 16.14 -11.64
CA SER A 233 16.83 16.48 -11.22
C SER A 233 17.42 15.45 -10.26
N TYR A 234 16.61 14.91 -9.36
CA TYR A 234 17.00 13.82 -8.45
C TYR A 234 17.26 12.52 -9.22
N LEU A 235 16.35 12.17 -10.12
CA LEU A 235 16.50 10.98 -10.97
C LEU A 235 17.74 11.07 -11.88
N LEU A 236 18.05 12.24 -12.41
CA LEU A 236 19.25 12.44 -13.24
C LEU A 236 20.50 12.11 -12.44
N LYS A 237 20.70 12.78 -11.29
CA LYS A 237 21.85 12.55 -10.41
C LYS A 237 21.95 11.10 -9.97
N TYR A 238 20.81 10.50 -9.61
CA TYR A 238 20.77 9.10 -9.19
C TYR A 238 21.11 8.14 -10.34
N THR A 239 20.62 8.41 -11.53
CA THR A 239 20.96 7.61 -12.72
C THR A 239 22.45 7.71 -13.06
N GLU A 240 23.07 8.89 -12.90
CA GLU A 240 24.50 9.10 -13.09
C GLU A 240 25.35 8.31 -12.09
N LEU A 241 24.94 8.31 -10.80
CA LEU A 241 25.56 7.44 -9.79
C LEU A 241 25.50 5.96 -10.21
N LEU A 242 24.30 5.48 -10.55
CA LEU A 242 24.09 4.08 -10.93
C LEU A 242 24.96 3.69 -12.14
N LYS A 243 25.09 4.56 -13.15
CA LYS A 243 25.94 4.33 -14.31
C LYS A 243 27.42 4.33 -13.95
N LYS A 244 27.87 5.32 -13.21
CA LYS A 244 29.30 5.53 -12.91
C LYS A 244 29.83 4.48 -11.94
N LYS A 245 29.06 4.15 -10.91
CA LYS A 245 29.53 3.30 -9.80
C LYS A 245 29.10 1.85 -9.92
N PHE A 246 27.91 1.60 -10.45
CA PHE A 246 27.30 0.27 -10.49
C PHE A 246 27.07 -0.25 -11.91
N GLY A 247 27.79 0.28 -12.90
CA GLY A 247 27.80 -0.24 -14.25
C GLY A 247 26.45 -0.26 -14.95
N LEU A 248 25.48 0.58 -14.52
CA LEU A 248 24.12 0.55 -15.08
C LEU A 248 24.12 0.84 -16.57
N LYS A 249 23.68 -0.13 -17.35
CA LYS A 249 23.50 -0.06 -18.80
C LYS A 249 22.01 -0.13 -19.12
N LEU A 250 21.47 0.95 -19.65
CA LEU A 250 20.04 1.06 -19.99
C LEU A 250 19.86 0.83 -21.50
N LYS A 251 18.95 -0.08 -21.87
CA LYS A 251 18.55 -0.34 -23.26
C LYS A 251 17.23 0.37 -23.56
N LYS A 252 16.12 -0.25 -23.21
CA LYS A 252 14.76 0.24 -23.50
C LYS A 252 14.00 0.53 -22.22
N ILE A 253 13.29 1.66 -22.20
CA ILE A 253 12.33 1.92 -21.12
C ILE A 253 11.07 1.08 -21.34
N VAL A 254 10.72 0.30 -20.33
CA VAL A 254 9.54 -0.59 -20.34
C VAL A 254 8.35 0.10 -19.69
N ARG A 255 8.61 0.86 -18.62
CA ARG A 255 7.54 1.57 -17.88
C ARG A 255 8.08 2.74 -17.09
N LYS A 256 7.26 3.78 -16.99
CA LYS A 256 7.38 4.87 -16.01
C LYS A 256 6.15 4.89 -15.14
N SER A 257 6.31 5.10 -13.84
CA SER A 257 5.15 5.13 -12.94
C SER A 257 5.42 5.97 -11.71
N GLY A 258 4.37 6.67 -11.24
CA GLY A 258 4.42 7.46 -10.01
C GLY A 258 3.20 7.20 -9.13
N CYS A 259 3.36 7.45 -7.85
CA CYS A 259 2.25 7.51 -6.89
C CYS A 259 2.48 8.67 -5.91
N LEU A 260 1.38 9.08 -5.26
CA LEU A 260 1.41 10.01 -4.16
C LEU A 260 1.43 9.24 -2.84
N GLY A 261 2.20 9.72 -1.90
CA GLY A 261 2.11 9.41 -0.49
C GLY A 261 1.89 10.68 0.31
N ASN A 262 1.57 10.57 1.58
CA ASN A 262 1.32 11.70 2.47
C ASN A 262 2.02 11.53 3.83
N ASP A 263 2.02 12.61 4.62
CA ASP A 263 2.74 12.69 5.89
C ASP A 263 1.91 12.27 7.13
N MET A 264 0.76 11.62 6.94
CA MET A 264 -0.05 11.15 8.07
C MET A 264 0.77 10.32 9.05
N CYS A 265 1.36 9.27 8.54
CA CYS A 265 2.10 8.31 9.34
C CYS A 265 3.37 8.88 9.98
N PRO A 266 4.25 9.56 9.24
CA PRO A 266 5.41 10.23 9.82
C PRO A 266 5.06 11.17 10.97
N LYS A 267 3.97 11.92 10.85
CA LYS A 267 3.45 12.79 11.92
C LYS A 267 2.66 12.06 13.01
N GLY A 268 2.49 10.74 12.87
CA GLY A 268 1.69 9.95 13.78
C GLY A 268 0.20 10.28 13.77
N LYS A 269 -0.30 10.88 12.69
CA LYS A 269 -1.71 11.14 12.44
C LYS A 269 -2.37 9.89 11.85
N PHE A 270 -3.55 9.55 12.35
CA PHE A 270 -4.36 8.44 11.84
C PHE A 270 -5.81 8.91 11.76
N TYR A 271 -6.48 8.56 10.67
CA TYR A 271 -7.90 8.82 10.49
C TYR A 271 -8.63 7.48 10.30
N LEU A 272 -9.26 6.98 11.36
CA LEU A 272 -9.78 5.61 11.40
C LEU A 272 -11.21 5.49 10.85
N GLY A 273 -11.94 6.60 10.75
CA GLY A 273 -13.31 6.62 10.25
C GLY A 273 -14.26 7.51 11.01
N ASN A 274 -15.55 7.36 10.70
CA ASN A 274 -16.67 8.02 11.36
C ASN A 274 -17.92 7.15 11.27
N GLY A 275 -18.61 6.89 12.37
CA GLY A 275 -19.81 6.04 12.40
C GLY A 275 -19.55 4.64 11.82
N ASN A 276 -20.33 4.26 10.82
CA ASN A 276 -20.20 2.98 10.11
C ASN A 276 -19.23 3.02 8.92
N ILE A 277 -18.38 4.05 8.85
CA ILE A 277 -17.37 4.21 7.79
C ILE A 277 -15.99 4.05 8.42
N LEU A 278 -15.26 2.99 8.04
CA LEU A 278 -13.92 2.69 8.53
C LEU A 278 -12.88 2.90 7.43
N LEU A 279 -11.70 3.39 7.81
CA LEU A 279 -10.57 3.49 6.89
C LEU A 279 -9.48 2.50 7.29
N VAL A 280 -8.84 1.85 6.30
CA VAL A 280 -7.84 0.80 6.51
C VAL A 280 -6.58 1.05 5.68
N GLY A 281 -5.46 0.49 6.12
CA GLY A 281 -4.18 0.63 5.43
C GLY A 281 -3.74 2.08 5.31
N GLU A 282 -3.14 2.42 4.18
CA GLU A 282 -2.61 3.76 3.93
C GLU A 282 -3.70 4.85 3.88
N ALA A 283 -4.97 4.49 3.60
CA ALA A 283 -6.09 5.43 3.67
C ALA A 283 -6.31 5.95 5.09
N ALA A 284 -6.05 5.13 6.09
CA ALA A 284 -6.10 5.49 7.51
C ALA A 284 -4.76 6.01 8.08
N GLY A 285 -3.70 6.06 7.27
CA GLY A 285 -2.37 6.52 7.69
C GLY A 285 -1.43 5.39 8.13
N PHE A 286 -1.73 4.12 7.85
CA PHE A 286 -0.84 3.01 8.18
C PHE A 286 0.16 2.75 7.06
N LEU A 287 1.37 3.23 7.25
CA LEU A 287 2.52 3.04 6.37
C LEU A 287 3.79 3.06 7.23
N ASN A 288 4.56 2.00 7.24
CA ASN A 288 5.86 1.94 7.92
C ASN A 288 6.91 2.75 7.16
N ALA A 289 8.01 3.10 7.83
CA ALA A 289 9.13 3.77 7.21
C ALA A 289 9.63 3.01 5.97
N PHE A 290 10.27 3.73 5.07
CA PHE A 290 10.74 3.23 3.77
C PHE A 290 9.62 2.65 2.87
N GLY A 291 8.34 3.01 3.14
CA GLY A 291 7.22 2.65 2.28
C GLY A 291 6.70 1.22 2.45
N GLU A 292 7.05 0.52 3.54
CA GLU A 292 6.46 -0.78 3.86
C GLU A 292 5.03 -0.58 4.37
N GLY A 293 4.05 -0.95 3.55
CA GLY A 293 2.62 -0.77 3.87
C GLY A 293 1.79 -2.04 3.73
N ILE A 294 2.33 -3.15 3.21
CA ILE A 294 1.55 -4.36 2.97
C ILE A 294 1.16 -5.02 4.30
N SER A 295 2.08 -5.09 5.25
CA SER A 295 1.81 -5.67 6.56
C SER A 295 0.72 -4.92 7.33
N CYS A 296 0.84 -3.59 7.39
CA CYS A 296 -0.18 -2.73 7.99
C CYS A 296 -1.52 -2.83 7.28
N ALA A 297 -1.51 -2.91 5.93
CA ALA A 297 -2.71 -3.02 5.13
C ALA A 297 -3.47 -4.32 5.44
N LEU A 298 -2.78 -5.46 5.46
CA LEU A 298 -3.38 -6.75 5.79
C LEU A 298 -3.92 -6.78 7.22
N SER A 299 -3.11 -6.34 8.20
CA SER A 299 -3.51 -6.30 9.61
C SER A 299 -4.76 -5.44 9.83
N THR A 300 -4.74 -4.20 9.34
CA THR A 300 -5.84 -3.27 9.57
C THR A 300 -7.11 -3.64 8.83
N GLY A 301 -7.00 -4.29 7.67
CA GLY A 301 -8.13 -4.87 6.97
C GLY A 301 -8.83 -5.96 7.80
N LEU A 302 -8.06 -6.88 8.37
CA LEU A 302 -8.58 -7.92 9.27
C LEU A 302 -9.16 -7.33 10.57
N PHE A 303 -8.53 -6.32 11.15
CA PHE A 303 -9.06 -5.65 12.35
C PHE A 303 -10.39 -4.94 12.08
N ALA A 304 -10.55 -4.33 10.91
CA ALA A 304 -11.82 -3.73 10.51
C ALA A 304 -12.92 -4.81 10.34
N ALA A 305 -12.58 -5.95 9.74
CA ALA A 305 -13.50 -7.06 9.62
C ALA A 305 -13.93 -7.61 11.00
N GLU A 306 -12.97 -7.82 11.89
CA GLU A 306 -13.24 -8.28 13.27
C GLU A 306 -14.13 -7.28 14.03
N ALA A 307 -13.82 -5.98 13.93
CA ALA A 307 -14.59 -4.94 14.59
C ALA A 307 -16.03 -4.85 14.10
N ILE A 308 -16.25 -4.93 12.78
CA ILE A 308 -17.57 -4.91 12.17
C ILE A 308 -18.37 -6.17 12.59
N SER A 309 -17.76 -7.35 12.50
CA SER A 309 -18.43 -8.61 12.85
C SER A 309 -18.83 -8.65 14.32
N LYS A 310 -17.96 -8.20 15.22
CA LYS A 310 -18.27 -8.08 16.65
C LYS A 310 -19.32 -7.00 16.92
N GLY A 311 -19.20 -5.86 16.25
CA GLY A 311 -20.17 -4.75 16.36
C GLY A 311 -21.58 -5.19 15.96
N ILE A 312 -21.73 -5.93 14.87
CA ILE A 312 -23.02 -6.47 14.44
C ILE A 312 -23.57 -7.46 15.47
N LYS A 313 -22.76 -8.42 15.94
CA LYS A 313 -23.19 -9.46 16.89
C LYS A 313 -23.57 -8.89 18.26
N ALA A 314 -22.80 -7.95 18.75
CA ALA A 314 -22.99 -7.35 20.07
C ALA A 314 -23.86 -6.06 20.06
N ARG A 315 -24.24 -5.57 18.88
CA ARG A 315 -24.87 -4.24 18.69
C ARG A 315 -24.02 -3.11 19.29
N ASP A 316 -22.69 -3.23 19.11
CA ASP A 316 -21.70 -2.31 19.64
C ASP A 316 -21.10 -1.44 18.54
N ASN A 317 -20.36 -0.40 18.93
CA ASN A 317 -19.72 0.54 18.01
C ASN A 317 -18.48 -0.07 17.34
N ALA A 318 -18.60 -0.45 16.07
CA ALA A 318 -17.52 -1.07 15.30
C ALA A 318 -16.28 -0.14 15.21
N LEU A 319 -16.45 1.19 15.09
CA LEU A 319 -15.32 2.12 15.04
C LEU A 319 -14.55 2.17 16.35
N ALA A 320 -15.25 2.12 17.49
CA ALA A 320 -14.61 2.07 18.80
C ALA A 320 -13.79 0.77 18.96
N LEU A 321 -14.36 -0.37 18.58
CA LEU A 321 -13.65 -1.66 18.57
C LEU A 321 -12.42 -1.63 17.63
N TYR A 322 -12.58 -1.09 16.42
CA TYR A 322 -11.49 -0.93 15.47
C TYR A 322 -10.38 -0.03 16.02
N THR A 323 -10.74 1.04 16.71
CA THR A 323 -9.79 1.95 17.35
C THR A 323 -8.94 1.23 18.41
N GLU A 324 -9.52 0.35 19.21
CA GLU A 324 -8.76 -0.47 20.18
C GLU A 324 -7.90 -1.53 19.49
N LEU A 325 -8.44 -2.29 18.55
CA LEU A 325 -7.70 -3.33 17.81
C LEU A 325 -6.47 -2.77 17.09
N THR A 326 -6.55 -1.54 16.56
CA THR A 326 -5.42 -0.90 15.86
C THR A 326 -4.41 -0.22 16.77
N LYS A 327 -4.60 -0.18 18.08
CA LYS A 327 -3.74 0.57 19.03
C LYS A 327 -2.26 0.15 18.96
N GLN A 328 -2.00 -1.15 18.92
CA GLN A 328 -0.63 -1.67 18.80
C GLN A 328 -0.03 -1.36 17.43
N GLU A 329 -0.79 -1.54 16.34
CA GLU A 329 -0.36 -1.23 14.98
C GLU A 329 0.04 0.25 14.83
N ARG A 330 -0.76 1.17 15.37
CA ARG A 330 -0.45 2.60 15.38
C ARG A 330 0.85 2.91 16.14
N ARG A 331 1.10 2.23 17.26
CA ARG A 331 2.36 2.39 18.03
C ARG A 331 3.57 1.88 17.24
N GLN A 332 3.45 0.70 16.65
CA GLN A 332 4.52 0.09 15.84
C GLN A 332 4.86 0.93 14.62
N THR A 333 3.84 1.42 13.92
CA THR A 333 4.01 2.27 12.75
C THR A 333 4.71 3.59 13.11
N LYS A 334 4.33 4.25 14.21
CA LYS A 334 5.05 5.44 14.71
C LYS A 334 6.50 5.11 15.08
N ALA A 335 6.75 3.98 15.73
CA ALA A 335 8.09 3.57 16.11
C ALA A 335 8.97 3.28 14.88
N SER A 336 8.42 2.69 13.81
CA SER A 336 9.15 2.44 12.57
C SER A 336 9.66 3.74 11.93
N TRP A 337 8.88 4.82 11.92
CA TRP A 337 9.30 6.11 11.39
C TRP A 337 10.39 6.76 12.22
N ARG A 338 10.33 6.66 13.56
CA ARG A 338 11.42 7.13 14.43
C ARG A 338 12.71 6.36 14.18
N LEU A 339 12.62 5.03 14.02
CA LEU A 339 13.76 4.20 13.69
C LEU A 339 14.31 4.54 12.29
N GLY A 340 13.45 4.71 11.30
CA GLY A 340 13.84 5.09 9.95
C GLY A 340 14.60 6.43 9.92
N ALA A 341 14.12 7.43 10.65
CA ALA A 341 14.79 8.71 10.78
C ALA A 341 16.18 8.58 11.44
N LYS A 342 16.31 7.75 12.48
CA LYS A 342 17.60 7.44 13.13
C LYS A 342 18.57 6.75 12.16
N ILE A 343 18.10 5.78 11.37
CA ILE A 343 18.91 5.08 10.37
C ILE A 343 19.39 6.03 9.28
N ALA A 344 18.50 6.91 8.79
CA ALA A 344 18.84 7.88 7.77
C ALA A 344 19.68 9.06 8.27
N GLY A 345 19.88 9.20 9.59
CA GLY A 345 20.56 10.34 10.19
C GLY A 345 19.83 11.68 10.00
N ARG A 346 18.58 11.63 9.53
CA ARG A 346 17.75 12.81 9.23
C ARG A 346 16.27 12.49 9.27
N ASP A 347 15.43 13.49 9.35
CA ASP A 347 14.00 13.28 9.15
C ASP A 347 13.72 12.86 7.70
N LEU A 348 13.11 11.68 7.53
CA LEU A 348 12.75 11.15 6.21
C LEU A 348 11.58 11.91 5.57
N MET A 349 10.81 12.62 6.38
CA MET A 349 9.70 13.48 5.92
C MET A 349 9.83 14.86 6.57
N PRO A 350 10.89 15.60 6.29
CA PRO A 350 11.09 16.93 6.86
C PRO A 350 9.93 17.84 6.43
N ILE A 351 9.34 18.49 7.39
CA ILE A 351 8.15 19.36 7.25
C ILE A 351 8.51 20.69 6.62
#